data_1115c71b9ae098c1a98842728256dbdd
#
_entry.id   1115c71b9ae098c1a98842728256dbdd
#
_cell.length_a   1.000
_cell.length_b   1.000
_cell.length_c   1.000
_cell.angle_alpha   90.00
_cell.angle_beta   90.00
_cell.angle_gamma   90.00
#
_symmetry.space_group_name_H-M   'P 1'
#
loop_
_entity.id
_entity.type
_entity.pdbx_description
1 polymer ?
#
loop_
_entity_poly.entity_id
_entity_poly.type
_entity_poly.pdbx_seq_one_letter_code
_entity_poly.pdbx_strand_id
1 'polypeptide(L)'
;MPLVSHATFAAAPGEGRLVVVILRGAMDGLDVVRPEGDPLYAALRPRLAAEAGLPAGGAWTLHPALGGLAELWARGEAGAFHATSTPYRDQRSHFDGQDLLEAGTAMDAPLALRREGWLNRMLRAMPGLSAETAFAVGREAMPVLSGSAPFTAWAPDTALRVGAQGRRLLEAIYHDDPLFRDAAHDALSLAAAEAEAEAEAVAAAAEAAAMADPDAGMAPAM
;
A
#
# COMPACT_ATOMS: atom_id res chain seq x y z
N MET A 1 -1.69 11.50 -4.36
CA MET A 1 -0.82 10.41 -3.87
C MET A 1 -1.03 9.20 -4.74
N PRO A 2 0.00 8.54 -5.25
CA PRO A 2 -0.20 7.25 -5.87
C PRO A 2 -0.80 6.31 -4.83
N LEU A 3 -1.84 5.58 -5.21
CA LEU A 3 -2.42 4.51 -4.40
C LEU A 3 -1.36 3.40 -4.27
N VAL A 4 -0.53 3.47 -3.25
CA VAL A 4 0.45 2.43 -2.98
C VAL A 4 -0.27 1.31 -2.24
N SER A 5 -0.65 0.28 -2.98
CA SER A 5 -1.14 -0.95 -2.39
C SER A 5 0.06 -1.77 -1.91
N HIS A 6 0.10 -2.11 -0.64
CA HIS A 6 1.11 -2.99 -0.08
C HIS A 6 0.53 -4.39 0.06
N ALA A 7 1.25 -5.38 -0.45
CA ALA A 7 0.90 -6.79 -0.27
C ALA A 7 1.95 -7.46 0.64
N THR A 8 1.48 -8.17 1.64
CA THR A 8 2.33 -8.91 2.57
C THR A 8 1.97 -10.38 2.50
N PHE A 9 2.97 -11.24 2.36
CA PHE A 9 2.82 -12.69 2.28
C PHE A 9 3.40 -13.32 3.53
N ALA A 10 2.65 -14.22 4.17
CA ALA A 10 3.15 -15.04 5.25
C ALA A 10 2.92 -16.52 4.92
N ALA A 11 3.96 -17.35 5.08
CA ALA A 11 3.88 -18.78 4.97
C ALA A 11 3.72 -19.41 6.36
N ALA A 12 2.61 -20.09 6.59
CA ALA A 12 2.41 -20.92 7.76
C ALA A 12 2.95 -22.36 7.48
N PRO A 13 3.22 -23.19 8.51
CA PRO A 13 3.44 -24.60 8.32
C PRO A 13 2.25 -25.22 7.56
N GLY A 14 2.50 -25.72 6.34
CA GLY A 14 1.46 -26.18 5.42
C GLY A 14 1.51 -25.43 4.08
N GLU A 15 0.52 -25.68 3.20
CA GLU A 15 0.44 -25.06 1.88
C GLU A 15 -0.31 -23.72 1.85
N GLY A 16 -0.88 -23.33 2.99
CA GLY A 16 -1.64 -22.07 3.13
C GLY A 16 -0.75 -20.84 2.96
N ARG A 17 -1.29 -19.83 2.28
CA ARG A 17 -0.65 -18.51 2.14
C ARG A 17 -1.63 -17.44 2.58
N LEU A 18 -1.17 -16.52 3.42
CA LEU A 18 -1.91 -15.31 3.80
C LEU A 18 -1.32 -14.13 3.03
N VAL A 19 -2.16 -13.45 2.24
CA VAL A 19 -1.81 -12.19 1.58
C VAL A 19 -2.62 -11.08 2.23
N VAL A 20 -1.93 -10.11 2.81
CA VAL A 20 -2.55 -8.93 3.41
C VAL A 20 -2.33 -7.74 2.50
N VAL A 21 -3.41 -7.13 2.04
CA VAL A 21 -3.39 -5.93 1.19
C VAL A 21 -4.03 -4.78 1.97
N ILE A 22 -3.24 -3.73 2.26
CA ILE A 22 -3.72 -2.53 2.95
C ILE A 22 -3.84 -1.41 1.93
N LEU A 23 -5.07 -0.93 1.72
CA LEU A 23 -5.37 0.16 0.80
C LEU A 23 -5.26 1.50 1.55
N ARG A 24 -4.05 2.04 1.64
CA ARG A 24 -3.77 3.27 2.40
C ARG A 24 -4.34 4.54 1.79
N GLY A 25 -4.67 4.52 0.49
CA GLY A 25 -5.26 5.67 -0.20
C GLY A 25 -6.72 5.95 0.13
N ALA A 26 -7.26 5.27 1.13
CA ALA A 26 -8.66 5.21 1.52
C ALA A 26 -9.56 4.52 0.47
N MET A 27 -10.44 3.70 0.97
CA MET A 27 -11.49 3.03 0.21
C MET A 27 -12.80 3.15 0.97
N ASP A 28 -13.85 3.63 0.33
CA ASP A 28 -15.17 3.69 0.97
C ASP A 28 -15.78 2.29 1.03
N GLY A 29 -15.74 1.65 2.20
CA GLY A 29 -16.27 0.30 2.40
C GLY A 29 -17.76 0.17 2.08
N LEU A 30 -18.54 1.25 2.24
CA LEU A 30 -19.95 1.27 1.89
C LEU A 30 -20.21 1.37 0.39
N ASP A 31 -19.23 1.79 -0.39
CA ASP A 31 -19.30 1.78 -1.85
C ASP A 31 -18.72 0.50 -2.45
N VAL A 32 -17.76 -0.12 -1.77
CA VAL A 32 -17.16 -1.40 -2.18
C VAL A 32 -18.15 -2.56 -2.04
N VAL A 33 -18.81 -2.67 -0.87
CA VAL A 33 -19.88 -3.62 -0.59
C VAL A 33 -21.11 -2.82 -0.21
N ARG A 34 -21.99 -2.63 -1.17
CA ARG A 34 -23.14 -1.72 -1.09
C ARG A 34 -24.34 -2.41 -0.43
N PRO A 35 -24.89 -1.85 0.65
CA PRO A 35 -26.11 -2.37 1.26
C PRO A 35 -27.34 -1.83 0.52
N GLU A 36 -27.52 -2.17 -0.74
CA GLU A 36 -28.61 -1.63 -1.58
C GLU A 36 -30.01 -1.98 -1.08
N GLY A 37 -30.12 -3.06 -0.29
CA GLY A 37 -31.37 -3.40 0.36
C GLY A 37 -31.73 -2.54 1.57
N ASP A 38 -30.80 -1.72 2.05
CA ASP A 38 -31.07 -0.74 3.11
C ASP A 38 -31.60 0.55 2.49
N PRO A 39 -32.85 0.98 2.78
CA PRO A 39 -33.43 2.19 2.22
C PRO A 39 -32.65 3.45 2.59
N LEU A 40 -31.87 3.45 3.69
CA LEU A 40 -31.02 4.56 4.07
C LEU A 40 -29.81 4.73 3.15
N TYR A 41 -29.33 3.66 2.50
CA TYR A 41 -28.19 3.75 1.60
C TYR A 41 -28.49 4.71 0.44
N ALA A 42 -29.57 4.52 -0.27
CA ALA A 42 -29.96 5.40 -1.39
C ALA A 42 -30.32 6.82 -0.92
N ALA A 43 -30.93 6.95 0.27
CA ALA A 43 -31.27 8.26 0.83
C ALA A 43 -30.04 9.11 1.23
N LEU A 44 -29.02 8.45 1.79
CA LEU A 44 -27.82 9.12 2.27
C LEU A 44 -26.71 9.24 1.20
N ARG A 45 -26.74 8.38 0.18
CA ARG A 45 -25.72 8.29 -0.87
C ARG A 45 -26.34 8.21 -2.29
N PRO A 46 -27.18 9.17 -2.68
CA PRO A 46 -27.95 9.07 -3.93
C PRO A 46 -27.09 8.97 -5.19
N ARG A 47 -25.89 9.54 -5.17
CA ARG A 47 -24.98 9.48 -6.32
C ARG A 47 -24.38 8.08 -6.50
N LEU A 48 -23.95 7.45 -5.41
CA LEU A 48 -23.33 6.11 -5.45
C LEU A 48 -24.39 5.03 -5.69
N ALA A 49 -25.59 5.21 -5.14
CA ALA A 49 -26.71 4.31 -5.37
C ALA A 49 -27.30 4.40 -6.79
N ALA A 50 -26.96 5.43 -7.57
CA ALA A 50 -27.47 5.58 -8.95
C ALA A 50 -26.77 4.63 -9.94
N GLU A 51 -25.59 4.13 -9.61
CA GLU A 51 -24.84 3.18 -10.43
C GLU A 51 -25.15 1.75 -9.99
N ALA A 52 -25.56 0.89 -10.93
CA ALA A 52 -25.89 -0.50 -10.62
C ALA A 52 -24.64 -1.26 -10.15
N GLY A 53 -24.74 -1.94 -9.01
CA GLY A 53 -23.71 -2.82 -8.49
C GLY A 53 -23.73 -4.23 -9.09
N LEU A 54 -22.69 -5.01 -8.84
CA LEU A 54 -22.64 -6.43 -9.19
C LEU A 54 -23.32 -7.24 -8.08
N PRO A 55 -24.21 -8.21 -8.40
CA PRO A 55 -24.91 -8.98 -7.38
C PRO A 55 -23.94 -9.70 -6.42
N ALA A 56 -24.16 -9.52 -5.12
CA ALA A 56 -23.42 -10.21 -4.05
C ALA A 56 -24.32 -11.12 -3.18
N GLY A 57 -25.58 -11.24 -3.57
CA GLY A 57 -26.60 -12.04 -2.88
C GLY A 57 -27.37 -11.25 -1.82
N GLY A 58 -28.65 -11.59 -1.65
CA GLY A 58 -29.54 -10.90 -0.74
C GLY A 58 -29.70 -9.41 -1.10
N ALA A 59 -29.46 -8.58 -0.09
CA ALA A 59 -29.59 -7.12 -0.20
C ALA A 59 -28.25 -6.40 -0.51
N TRP A 60 -27.26 -7.11 -1.00
CA TRP A 60 -25.89 -6.60 -1.19
C TRP A 60 -25.47 -6.63 -2.65
N THR A 61 -24.71 -5.61 -3.03
CA THR A 61 -24.01 -5.58 -4.32
C THR A 61 -22.54 -5.15 -4.12
N LEU A 62 -21.69 -5.48 -5.05
CA LEU A 62 -20.30 -5.04 -5.09
C LEU A 62 -20.16 -3.87 -6.08
N HIS A 63 -19.20 -3.00 -5.81
CA HIS A 63 -18.82 -1.95 -6.75
C HIS A 63 -18.47 -2.56 -8.13
N PRO A 64 -18.89 -1.96 -9.27
CA PRO A 64 -18.68 -2.52 -10.61
C PRO A 64 -17.22 -2.85 -10.95
N ALA A 65 -16.26 -2.08 -10.41
CA ALA A 65 -14.83 -2.35 -10.61
C ALA A 65 -14.33 -3.67 -10.00
N LEU A 66 -15.17 -4.36 -9.21
CA LEU A 66 -14.79 -5.60 -8.49
C LEU A 66 -15.26 -6.86 -9.20
N GLY A 67 -15.28 -6.88 -10.54
CA GLY A 67 -15.71 -8.04 -11.33
C GLY A 67 -15.02 -9.34 -10.96
N GLY A 68 -13.69 -9.32 -10.78
CA GLY A 68 -12.93 -10.50 -10.34
C GLY A 68 -13.31 -10.98 -8.92
N LEU A 69 -13.64 -10.07 -8.02
CA LEU A 69 -14.11 -10.42 -6.69
C LEU A 69 -15.53 -11.01 -6.72
N ALA A 70 -16.39 -10.52 -7.62
CA ALA A 70 -17.75 -11.04 -7.78
C ALA A 70 -17.77 -12.52 -8.18
N GLU A 71 -16.81 -12.96 -9.00
CA GLU A 71 -16.65 -14.37 -9.36
C GLU A 71 -16.27 -15.24 -8.15
N LEU A 72 -15.32 -14.76 -7.33
CA LEU A 72 -14.95 -15.45 -6.08
C LEU A 72 -16.13 -15.48 -5.10
N TRP A 73 -16.86 -14.39 -5.03
CA TRP A 73 -18.05 -14.29 -4.17
C TRP A 73 -19.13 -15.30 -4.56
N ALA A 74 -19.40 -15.41 -5.85
CA ALA A 74 -20.38 -16.37 -6.38
C ALA A 74 -20.00 -17.85 -6.08
N ARG A 75 -18.71 -18.14 -5.94
CA ARG A 75 -18.22 -19.47 -5.55
C ARG A 75 -18.12 -19.68 -4.04
N GLY A 76 -18.46 -18.68 -3.23
CA GLY A 76 -18.31 -18.74 -1.78
C GLY A 76 -16.85 -18.65 -1.31
N GLU A 77 -15.93 -18.18 -2.16
CA GLU A 77 -14.51 -18.04 -1.88
C GLU A 77 -14.13 -16.61 -1.44
N ALA A 78 -15.08 -15.71 -1.42
CA ALA A 78 -14.92 -14.34 -0.93
C ALA A 78 -16.07 -13.95 0.00
N GLY A 79 -15.80 -13.00 0.90
CA GLY A 79 -16.78 -12.43 1.82
C GLY A 79 -16.30 -11.09 2.35
N ALA A 80 -17.15 -10.38 3.07
CA ALA A 80 -16.81 -9.09 3.66
C ALA A 80 -17.28 -9.02 5.12
N PHE A 81 -16.46 -8.39 5.95
CA PHE A 81 -16.88 -7.92 7.27
C PHE A 81 -17.30 -6.46 7.13
N HIS A 82 -18.59 -6.25 7.05
CA HIS A 82 -19.17 -4.93 6.85
C HIS A 82 -19.33 -4.16 8.17
N ALA A 83 -19.39 -2.81 8.09
CA ALA A 83 -19.55 -1.93 9.23
C ALA A 83 -18.47 -2.11 10.33
N THR A 84 -17.27 -2.49 9.94
CA THR A 84 -16.11 -2.59 10.83
C THR A 84 -15.27 -1.34 10.77
N SER A 85 -14.62 -0.99 11.87
CA SER A 85 -13.67 0.14 11.91
C SER A 85 -12.69 -0.05 13.07
N THR A 86 -11.56 0.66 12.98
CA THR A 86 -10.65 0.81 14.13
C THR A 86 -11.35 1.58 15.27
N PRO A 87 -10.83 1.56 16.49
CA PRO A 87 -11.35 2.37 17.59
C PRO A 87 -11.06 3.87 17.47
N TYR A 88 -10.43 4.31 16.37
CA TYR A 88 -10.13 5.72 16.10
C TYR A 88 -11.42 6.54 15.98
N ARG A 89 -11.58 7.54 16.85
CA ARG A 89 -12.80 8.38 16.93
C ARG A 89 -12.43 9.84 17.23
N ASP A 90 -13.31 10.74 16.82
CA ASP A 90 -13.31 12.16 17.18
C ASP A 90 -12.04 12.93 16.78
N GLN A 91 -11.23 12.37 15.90
CA GLN A 91 -10.00 12.96 15.37
C GLN A 91 -10.03 12.87 13.84
N ARG A 92 -9.22 13.70 13.17
CA ARG A 92 -9.21 13.79 11.71
C ARG A 92 -7.80 13.58 11.14
N SER A 93 -7.02 12.70 11.73
CA SER A 93 -5.72 12.33 11.21
C SER A 93 -5.83 11.00 10.44
N HIS A 94 -5.61 11.05 9.16
CA HIS A 94 -5.57 9.86 8.31
C HIS A 94 -4.41 8.92 8.71
N PHE A 95 -3.26 9.50 9.03
CA PHE A 95 -2.07 8.73 9.43
C PHE A 95 -2.27 8.02 10.77
N ASP A 96 -2.82 8.71 11.78
CA ASP A 96 -3.08 8.06 13.08
C ASP A 96 -4.10 6.92 12.95
N GLY A 97 -5.08 7.07 12.06
CA GLY A 97 -6.04 6.01 11.75
C GLY A 97 -5.40 4.80 11.09
N GLN A 98 -4.45 5.02 10.17
CA GLN A 98 -3.66 3.96 9.53
C GLN A 98 -2.73 3.27 10.53
N ASP A 99 -2.01 4.04 11.34
CA ASP A 99 -1.11 3.49 12.35
C ASP A 99 -1.87 2.58 13.31
N LEU A 100 -3.06 2.99 13.72
CA LEU A 100 -3.90 2.21 14.61
C LEU A 100 -4.43 0.93 13.94
N LEU A 101 -4.79 1.01 12.64
CA LEU A 101 -5.17 -0.16 11.84
C LEU A 101 -4.04 -1.17 11.75
N GLU A 102 -2.82 -0.71 11.47
CA GLU A 102 -1.66 -1.58 11.29
C GLU A 102 -1.10 -2.09 12.62
N ALA A 103 -1.20 -1.30 13.68
CA ALA A 103 -0.92 -1.77 15.03
C ALA A 103 -1.99 -2.77 15.53
N GLY A 104 -3.23 -2.65 15.08
CA GLY A 104 -4.33 -3.51 15.54
C GLY A 104 -4.57 -3.42 17.05
N THR A 105 -4.54 -2.19 17.60
CA THR A 105 -4.62 -1.93 19.04
C THR A 105 -5.71 -0.91 19.36
N ALA A 106 -6.03 -0.75 20.64
CA ALA A 106 -6.82 0.37 21.12
C ALA A 106 -6.00 1.68 21.16
N MET A 107 -6.69 2.83 21.19
CA MET A 107 -6.05 4.14 21.22
C MET A 107 -5.24 4.39 22.51
N ASP A 108 -5.68 3.81 23.60
CA ASP A 108 -5.07 3.88 24.94
C ASP A 108 -4.06 2.76 25.23
N ALA A 109 -3.78 1.92 24.24
CA ALA A 109 -2.80 0.86 24.40
C ALA A 109 -1.39 1.42 24.68
N PRO A 110 -0.55 0.70 25.43
CA PRO A 110 0.83 1.10 25.69
C PRO A 110 1.60 1.40 24.40
N LEU A 111 2.44 2.44 24.39
CA LEU A 111 3.18 2.89 23.22
C LEU A 111 4.02 1.77 22.58
N ALA A 112 4.61 0.90 23.39
CA ALA A 112 5.37 -0.24 22.90
C ALA A 112 4.51 -1.16 22.01
N LEU A 113 3.27 -1.45 22.44
CA LEU A 113 2.33 -2.28 21.68
C LEU A 113 1.81 -1.57 20.43
N ARG A 114 1.60 -0.24 20.50
CA ARG A 114 1.18 0.58 19.36
C ARG A 114 2.24 0.71 18.26
N ARG A 115 3.51 0.48 18.59
CA ARG A 115 4.63 0.46 17.64
C ARG A 115 4.87 -0.91 17.01
N GLU A 116 4.21 -1.96 17.51
CA GLU A 116 4.25 -3.30 16.91
C GLU A 116 3.06 -3.51 15.98
N GLY A 117 3.32 -4.04 14.79
CA GLY A 117 2.28 -4.43 13.85
C GLY A 117 1.54 -5.70 14.30
N TRP A 118 0.22 -5.76 14.05
CA TRP A 118 -0.56 -6.95 14.42
C TRP A 118 -0.08 -8.21 13.70
N LEU A 119 0.39 -8.08 12.46
CA LEU A 119 0.90 -9.21 11.68
C LEU A 119 2.22 -9.72 12.25
N ASN A 120 3.12 -8.83 12.71
CA ASN A 120 4.34 -9.25 13.40
C ASN A 120 4.03 -9.99 14.72
N ARG A 121 3.04 -9.51 15.49
CA ARG A 121 2.59 -10.23 16.68
C ARG A 121 2.01 -11.61 16.34
N MET A 122 1.25 -11.72 15.27
CA MET A 122 0.76 -13.01 14.78
C MET A 122 1.92 -13.95 14.42
N LEU A 123 2.92 -13.45 13.69
CA LEU A 123 4.12 -14.22 13.35
C LEU A 123 4.82 -14.76 14.60
N ARG A 124 5.02 -13.93 15.63
CA ARG A 124 5.66 -14.37 16.89
C ARG A 124 4.92 -15.49 17.61
N ALA A 125 3.62 -15.60 17.41
CA ALA A 125 2.82 -16.67 17.99
C ALA A 125 2.92 -18.00 17.20
N MET A 126 3.55 -18.00 16.03
CA MET A 126 3.70 -19.18 15.18
C MET A 126 5.03 -19.89 15.45
N PRO A 127 5.06 -21.22 15.59
CA PRO A 127 6.30 -21.97 15.79
C PRO A 127 7.10 -22.09 14.47
N GLY A 128 8.44 -22.14 14.59
CA GLY A 128 9.32 -22.47 13.47
C GLY A 128 9.50 -21.38 12.42
N LEU A 129 9.41 -20.11 12.83
CA LEU A 129 9.59 -18.97 11.92
C LEU A 129 11.03 -18.74 11.51
N SER A 130 11.22 -18.41 10.24
CA SER A 130 12.45 -17.85 9.66
C SER A 130 12.14 -16.50 9.00
N ALA A 131 13.18 -15.79 8.57
CA ALA A 131 13.01 -14.55 7.78
C ALA A 131 12.30 -14.77 6.44
N GLU A 132 12.28 -16.02 5.97
CA GLU A 132 11.61 -16.43 4.73
C GLU A 132 10.11 -16.73 4.93
N THR A 133 9.61 -16.69 6.17
CA THR A 133 8.20 -16.98 6.46
C THR A 133 7.29 -15.82 6.07
N ALA A 134 7.77 -14.58 6.17
CA ALA A 134 7.00 -13.39 5.86
C ALA A 134 7.75 -12.46 4.91
N PHE A 135 7.02 -11.94 3.92
CA PHE A 135 7.55 -11.04 2.91
C PHE A 135 6.73 -9.75 2.89
N ALA A 136 7.43 -8.63 2.93
CA ALA A 136 6.88 -7.31 2.63
C ALA A 136 7.16 -6.98 1.16
N VAL A 137 6.16 -6.56 0.42
CA VAL A 137 6.31 -6.12 -0.97
C VAL A 137 6.08 -4.61 -1.05
N GLY A 138 7.12 -3.85 -1.34
CA GLY A 138 7.09 -2.40 -1.43
C GLY A 138 8.37 -1.74 -0.91
N ARG A 139 8.55 -0.46 -1.22
CA ARG A 139 9.73 0.32 -0.81
C ARG A 139 9.60 0.93 0.59
N GLU A 140 8.37 1.18 1.01
CA GLU A 140 8.12 1.81 2.30
C GLU A 140 8.14 0.81 3.44
N ALA A 141 8.50 1.30 4.62
CA ALA A 141 8.33 0.53 5.84
C ALA A 141 6.86 0.11 6.01
N MET A 142 6.65 -1.14 6.41
CA MET A 142 5.31 -1.67 6.67
C MET A 142 5.08 -1.76 8.18
N PRO A 143 4.39 -0.78 8.78
CA PRO A 143 4.11 -0.78 10.22
C PRO A 143 3.41 -2.06 10.69
N VAL A 144 2.57 -2.67 9.86
CA VAL A 144 1.90 -3.95 10.16
C VAL A 144 2.88 -5.10 10.45
N LEU A 145 4.12 -5.03 9.92
CA LEU A 145 5.20 -5.99 10.16
C LEU A 145 6.25 -5.50 11.17
N SER A 146 6.12 -4.29 11.70
CA SER A 146 7.04 -3.79 12.73
C SER A 146 7.00 -4.66 13.97
N GLY A 147 8.17 -5.06 14.48
CA GLY A 147 8.29 -5.90 15.67
C GLY A 147 9.53 -6.79 15.64
N SER A 148 9.57 -7.79 16.54
CA SER A 148 10.74 -8.65 16.72
C SER A 148 10.75 -9.92 15.87
N ALA A 149 9.61 -10.29 15.22
CA ALA A 149 9.61 -11.40 14.28
C ALA A 149 10.35 -11.01 13.00
N PRO A 150 11.25 -11.86 12.49
CA PRO A 150 11.98 -11.58 11.27
C PRO A 150 11.07 -11.65 10.04
N PHE A 151 11.32 -10.78 9.07
CA PHE A 151 10.67 -10.82 7.76
C PHE A 151 11.64 -10.31 6.68
N THR A 152 11.38 -10.65 5.44
CA THR A 152 12.13 -10.17 4.27
C THR A 152 11.34 -9.08 3.57
N ALA A 153 11.98 -7.98 3.23
CA ALA A 153 11.40 -6.94 2.38
C ALA A 153 11.90 -7.09 0.94
N TRP A 154 10.99 -6.99 0.00
CA TRP A 154 11.30 -7.00 -1.42
C TRP A 154 10.60 -5.83 -2.11
N ALA A 155 11.35 -5.06 -2.87
CA ALA A 155 10.83 -4.01 -3.71
C ALA A 155 11.32 -4.20 -5.14
N PRO A 156 10.46 -4.08 -6.14
CA PRO A 156 10.94 -4.03 -7.52
C PRO A 156 11.82 -2.79 -7.74
N ASP A 157 12.92 -2.95 -8.44
CA ASP A 157 13.84 -1.86 -8.83
C ASP A 157 13.24 -0.94 -9.91
N THR A 158 11.98 -0.64 -9.82
CA THR A 158 11.29 0.27 -10.72
C THR A 158 11.07 1.62 -10.04
N ALA A 159 12.01 2.53 -10.21
CA ALA A 159 11.72 3.94 -10.01
C ALA A 159 10.67 4.38 -11.05
N LEU A 160 9.60 5.02 -10.63
CA LEU A 160 8.70 5.72 -11.55
C LEU A 160 9.48 6.89 -12.15
N ARG A 161 10.14 6.66 -13.27
CA ARG A 161 10.86 7.71 -13.98
C ARG A 161 9.85 8.53 -14.78
N VAL A 162 9.39 9.60 -14.18
CA VAL A 162 8.58 10.58 -14.89
C VAL A 162 9.51 11.44 -15.71
N GLY A 163 9.58 11.21 -17.02
CA GLY A 163 10.34 12.06 -17.94
C GLY A 163 9.84 13.51 -17.93
N ALA A 164 10.67 14.44 -18.37
CA ALA A 164 10.34 15.88 -18.36
C ALA A 164 8.99 16.21 -19.04
N GLN A 165 8.61 15.47 -20.07
CA GLN A 165 7.33 15.63 -20.75
C GLN A 165 6.16 15.11 -19.89
N GLY A 166 6.33 13.97 -19.23
CA GLY A 166 5.33 13.42 -18.32
C GLY A 166 5.09 14.33 -17.12
N ARG A 167 6.15 14.92 -16.57
CA ARG A 167 6.05 15.90 -15.47
C ARG A 167 5.21 17.11 -15.90
N ARG A 168 5.52 17.73 -17.05
CA ARG A 168 4.76 18.87 -17.57
C ARG A 168 3.29 18.52 -17.83
N LEU A 169 3.01 17.30 -18.26
CA LEU A 169 1.64 16.83 -18.47
C LEU A 169 0.88 16.70 -17.14
N LEU A 170 1.49 16.10 -16.13
CA LEU A 170 0.89 15.95 -14.81
C LEU A 170 0.68 17.33 -14.14
N GLU A 171 1.66 18.22 -14.22
CA GLU A 171 1.52 19.60 -13.76
C GLU A 171 0.36 20.33 -14.45
N ALA A 172 0.21 20.16 -15.76
CA ALA A 172 -0.89 20.77 -16.52
C ALA A 172 -2.26 20.17 -16.17
N ILE A 173 -2.34 18.85 -15.94
CA ILE A 173 -3.60 18.18 -15.57
C ILE A 173 -4.08 18.63 -14.20
N TYR A 174 -3.17 18.77 -13.22
CA TYR A 174 -3.53 19.08 -11.84
C TYR A 174 -3.42 20.57 -11.49
N HIS A 175 -2.98 21.43 -12.44
CA HIS A 175 -2.79 22.87 -12.19
C HIS A 175 -4.04 23.56 -11.66
N ASP A 176 -5.19 23.27 -12.23
CA ASP A 176 -6.48 23.91 -11.88
C ASP A 176 -7.29 23.09 -10.86
N ASP A 177 -6.75 21.97 -10.36
CA ASP A 177 -7.44 21.15 -9.38
C ASP A 177 -7.08 21.59 -7.95
N PRO A 178 -8.01 22.25 -7.22
CA PRO A 178 -7.70 22.77 -5.89
C PRO A 178 -7.47 21.69 -4.84
N LEU A 179 -7.86 20.42 -5.13
CA LEU A 179 -7.71 19.31 -4.20
C LEU A 179 -6.38 18.57 -4.40
N PHE A 180 -5.95 18.43 -5.66
CA PHE A 180 -4.81 17.58 -6.00
C PHE A 180 -3.56 18.34 -6.45
N ARG A 181 -3.66 19.65 -6.76
CA ARG A 181 -2.53 20.46 -7.22
C ARG A 181 -1.32 20.38 -6.30
N ASP A 182 -1.53 20.66 -5.00
CA ASP A 182 -0.44 20.73 -4.03
C ASP A 182 0.15 19.33 -3.79
N ALA A 183 -0.69 18.29 -3.70
CA ALA A 183 -0.25 16.91 -3.56
C ALA A 183 0.50 16.40 -4.81
N ALA A 184 0.08 16.79 -6.01
CA ALA A 184 0.77 16.44 -7.25
C ALA A 184 2.12 17.14 -7.35
N HIS A 185 2.20 18.43 -6.95
CA HIS A 185 3.45 19.18 -6.91
C HIS A 185 4.44 18.55 -5.93
N ASP A 186 4.02 18.21 -4.73
CA ASP A 186 4.86 17.56 -3.72
C ASP A 186 5.36 16.19 -4.19
N ALA A 187 4.49 15.38 -4.79
CA ALA A 187 4.87 14.07 -5.32
C ALA A 187 5.88 14.17 -6.48
N LEU A 188 5.72 15.13 -7.37
CA LEU A 188 6.65 15.36 -8.49
C LEU A 188 8.00 15.91 -7.99
N SER A 189 7.99 16.75 -6.96
CA SER A 189 9.19 17.28 -6.34
C SER A 189 10.00 16.19 -5.63
N LEU A 190 9.31 15.30 -4.90
CA LEU A 190 9.92 14.15 -4.23
C LEU A 190 10.53 13.18 -5.25
N ALA A 191 9.81 12.84 -6.32
CA ALA A 191 10.31 11.98 -7.39
C ALA A 191 11.54 12.58 -8.12
N ALA A 192 11.63 13.91 -8.20
CA ALA A 192 12.80 14.59 -8.75
C ALA A 192 14.00 14.47 -7.81
N ALA A 193 13.81 14.73 -6.52
CA ALA A 193 14.88 14.62 -5.52
C ALA A 193 15.43 13.19 -5.40
N GLU A 194 14.55 12.19 -5.46
CA GLU A 194 14.96 10.77 -5.48
C GLU A 194 15.80 10.44 -6.72
N ALA A 195 15.39 10.92 -7.89
CA ALA A 195 16.12 10.69 -9.14
C ALA A 195 17.51 11.38 -9.15
N GLU A 196 17.62 12.56 -8.56
CA GLU A 196 18.89 13.27 -8.38
C GLU A 196 19.82 12.53 -7.41
N ALA A 197 19.30 12.09 -6.26
CA ALA A 197 20.06 11.32 -5.28
C ALA A 197 20.56 9.98 -5.85
N GLU A 198 19.73 9.30 -6.65
CA GLU A 198 20.12 8.06 -7.34
C GLU A 198 21.22 8.32 -8.38
N ALA A 199 21.11 9.40 -9.14
CA ALA A 199 22.10 9.78 -10.12
C ALA A 199 23.45 10.15 -9.45
N GLU A 200 23.44 10.86 -8.33
CA GLU A 200 24.64 11.17 -7.54
C GLU A 200 25.28 9.90 -6.97
N ALA A 201 24.48 8.97 -6.43
CA ALA A 201 24.98 7.71 -5.90
C ALA A 201 25.62 6.84 -6.98
N VAL A 202 25.02 6.79 -8.17
CA VAL A 202 25.58 6.07 -9.33
C VAL A 202 26.88 6.72 -9.80
N ALA A 203 26.94 8.06 -9.86
CA ALA A 203 28.15 8.79 -10.23
C ALA A 203 29.28 8.57 -9.23
N ALA A 204 28.99 8.64 -7.93
CA ALA A 204 29.97 8.39 -6.87
C ALA A 204 30.49 6.95 -6.88
N ALA A 205 29.61 5.97 -7.16
CA ALA A 205 30.00 4.56 -7.28
C ALA A 205 30.91 4.33 -8.51
N ALA A 206 30.62 5.00 -9.63
CA ALA A 206 31.42 4.92 -10.84
C ALA A 206 32.80 5.56 -10.62
N GLU A 207 32.89 6.69 -9.92
CA GLU A 207 34.14 7.35 -9.56
C GLU A 207 34.97 6.50 -8.61
N ALA A 208 34.37 5.90 -7.60
CA ALA A 208 35.02 4.97 -6.67
C ALA A 208 35.57 3.72 -7.40
N ALA A 209 34.84 3.19 -8.37
CA ALA A 209 35.28 2.05 -9.19
C ALA A 209 36.44 2.43 -10.09
N ALA A 210 36.45 3.64 -10.69
CA ALA A 210 37.54 4.15 -11.50
C ALA A 210 38.82 4.40 -10.68
N MET A 211 38.70 4.78 -9.43
CA MET A 211 39.83 4.96 -8.51
C MET A 211 40.39 3.63 -7.98
N ALA A 212 39.58 2.56 -7.95
CA ALA A 212 40.00 1.24 -7.45
C ALA A 212 40.79 0.43 -8.49
N ASP A 213 40.71 0.75 -9.78
CA ASP A 213 41.45 0.07 -10.86
C ASP A 213 42.19 1.09 -11.78
N PRO A 214 43.34 1.63 -11.34
CA PRO A 214 44.09 2.59 -12.13
C PRO A 214 44.80 1.99 -13.38
N ASP A 215 44.78 0.65 -13.56
CA ASP A 215 45.56 -0.04 -14.59
C ASP A 215 44.71 -0.60 -15.76
N ALA A 216 43.41 -0.39 -15.80
CA ALA A 216 42.55 -0.88 -16.88
C ALA A 216 42.71 -0.12 -18.23
N GLY A 217 43.57 0.90 -18.28
CA GLY A 217 43.77 1.78 -19.46
C GLY A 217 45.03 1.56 -20.30
N MET A 218 45.94 0.64 -19.91
CA MET A 218 47.22 0.47 -20.61
C MET A 218 47.32 -0.88 -21.30
N ALA A 219 46.67 -1.01 -22.47
CA ALA A 219 46.98 -2.09 -23.40
C ALA A 219 48.28 -1.77 -24.12
N PRO A 220 49.26 -2.70 -24.21
CA PRO A 220 50.50 -2.44 -24.91
C PRO A 220 50.28 -2.36 -26.43
N ALA A 221 50.74 -1.29 -27.04
CA ALA A 221 50.89 -1.19 -28.48
C ALA A 221 51.94 -2.20 -28.95
N MET A 222 51.58 -3.11 -29.83
CA MET A 222 52.43 -3.83 -30.74
C MET A 222 52.08 -3.44 -32.17
#